data_4e96e351e6808eb2b4f564601bf4bca6
#
_entry.id   4e96e351e6808eb2b4f564601bf4bca6
#
_cell.length_a   1.000
_cell.length_b   1.000
_cell.length_c   1.000
_cell.angle_alpha   90.00
_cell.angle_beta   90.00
_cell.angle_gamma   90.00
#
_symmetry.space_group_name_H-M   'P 1'
#
loop_
_entity.id
_entity.type
_entity.pdbx_description
1 polymer ?
#
loop_
_entity_poly.entity_id
_entity_poly.type
_entity_poly.pdbx_seq_one_letter_code
_entity_poly.pdbx_strand_id
1 'polypeptide(L)'
;LDELKTALASITGPAVEVHIRGLHWMPHNLYAAVDPVEPLRALASATDAALEPLGIPRESRAYRPHVTLARIRKNAREPLGNLRSAVEQADFHAAPFVASSFILYLSDSGTYTKLEEYPLTA
;
A
#
# COMPACT_ATOMS: atom_id res chain seq x y z
N LEU A 1 -4.36 -13.93 -17.11
CA LEU A 1 -4.53 -14.02 -15.65
C LEU A 1 -3.72 -15.15 -15.03
N ASP A 2 -3.68 -16.29 -15.69
CA ASP A 2 -2.91 -17.44 -15.16
C ASP A 2 -1.42 -17.14 -15.11
N GLU A 3 -0.90 -16.45 -16.13
CA GLU A 3 0.50 -16.05 -16.15
C GLU A 3 0.81 -15.07 -15.02
N LEU A 4 -0.10 -14.15 -14.76
CA LEU A 4 0.02 -13.19 -13.67
C LEU A 4 0.07 -13.91 -12.33
N LYS A 5 -0.83 -14.85 -12.10
CA LYS A 5 -0.88 -15.62 -10.85
C LYS A 5 0.38 -16.45 -10.67
N THR A 6 0.89 -17.06 -11.74
CA THR A 6 2.11 -17.84 -11.67
C THR A 6 3.31 -16.96 -11.34
N ALA A 7 3.40 -15.79 -11.96
CA ALA A 7 4.49 -14.87 -11.69
C ALA A 7 4.48 -14.40 -10.24
N LEU A 8 3.31 -14.07 -9.71
CA LEU A 8 3.20 -13.64 -8.32
C LEU A 8 3.50 -14.78 -7.34
N ALA A 9 3.15 -16.01 -7.69
CA ALA A 9 3.43 -17.15 -6.84
C ALA A 9 4.92 -17.44 -6.72
N SER A 10 5.74 -16.94 -7.64
CA SER A 10 7.19 -17.12 -7.58
C SER A 10 7.88 -16.19 -6.60
N ILE A 11 7.18 -15.19 -6.09
CA ILE A 11 7.76 -14.23 -5.18
C ILE A 11 7.88 -14.85 -3.80
N THR A 12 9.09 -14.77 -3.23
CA THR A 12 9.34 -15.25 -1.88
C THR A 12 9.83 -14.08 -1.03
N GLY A 13 9.54 -14.15 0.25
CA GLY A 13 9.99 -13.14 1.18
C GLY A 13 9.50 -13.43 2.59
N PRO A 14 10.11 -12.79 3.59
CA PRO A 14 9.71 -13.01 4.97
C PRO A 14 8.38 -12.32 5.28
N ALA A 15 7.68 -12.84 6.28
CA ALA A 15 6.58 -12.13 6.88
C ALA A 15 7.11 -10.84 7.50
N VAL A 16 6.30 -9.79 7.50
CA VAL A 16 6.70 -8.47 7.93
C VAL A 16 5.85 -8.03 9.12
N GLU A 17 6.52 -7.61 10.20
CA GLU A 17 5.79 -6.96 11.30
C GLU A 17 5.52 -5.52 10.88
N VAL A 18 4.23 -5.21 10.74
CA VAL A 18 3.77 -3.94 10.19
C VAL A 18 3.30 -3.03 11.30
N HIS A 19 3.77 -1.78 11.26
CA HIS A 19 3.35 -0.72 12.18
C HIS A 19 2.70 0.38 11.36
N ILE A 20 1.46 0.70 11.69
CA ILE A 20 0.73 1.80 11.06
C ILE A 20 0.72 2.94 12.06
N ARG A 21 1.37 4.06 11.71
CA ARG A 21 1.46 5.18 12.62
C ARG A 21 1.65 6.49 11.87
N GLY A 22 1.09 7.54 12.43
CA GLY A 22 1.20 8.87 11.88
C GLY A 22 0.24 9.11 10.74
N LEU A 23 -0.38 10.29 10.75
CA LEU A 23 -1.24 10.76 9.68
C LEU A 23 -0.50 11.80 8.87
N HIS A 24 -0.59 11.70 7.56
CA HIS A 24 0.13 12.59 6.65
C HIS A 24 -0.78 13.05 5.52
N TRP A 25 -0.47 14.22 4.98
CA TRP A 25 -1.15 14.75 3.81
C TRP A 25 -0.34 14.55 2.55
N MET A 26 -0.99 14.07 1.51
CA MET A 26 -0.56 14.23 0.13
C MET A 26 -1.50 15.28 -0.50
N PRO A 27 -1.19 15.80 -1.68
CA PRO A 27 -1.99 16.93 -2.20
C PRO A 27 -3.50 16.73 -2.17
N HIS A 28 -3.98 15.51 -2.35
CA HIS A 28 -5.42 15.23 -2.38
C HIS A 28 -5.83 14.05 -1.53
N ASN A 29 -4.94 13.56 -0.67
CA ASN A 29 -5.19 12.37 0.12
C ASN A 29 -4.74 12.56 1.56
N LEU A 30 -5.49 11.97 2.47
CA LEU A 30 -5.05 11.73 3.83
C LEU A 30 -4.64 10.28 3.94
N TYR A 31 -3.48 10.01 4.48
CA TYR A 31 -3.00 8.63 4.59
C TYR A 31 -2.30 8.38 5.93
N ALA A 32 -2.28 7.11 6.33
CA ALA A 32 -1.49 6.65 7.46
C ALA A 32 -0.18 6.04 6.93
N ALA A 33 0.92 6.39 7.56
CA ALA A 33 2.23 5.86 7.20
C ALA A 33 2.39 4.44 7.73
N VAL A 34 3.13 3.63 6.99
CA VAL A 34 3.38 2.24 7.32
C VAL A 34 4.88 2.00 7.43
N ASP A 35 5.31 1.34 8.51
CA ASP A 35 6.68 0.95 8.76
C ASP A 35 6.75 -0.57 8.92
N PRO A 36 7.89 -1.20 8.70
CA PRO A 36 9.12 -0.67 8.16
C PRO A 36 9.05 -0.50 6.64
N VAL A 37 9.80 0.48 6.11
CA VAL A 37 9.77 0.78 4.69
C VAL A 37 10.52 -0.26 3.87
N GLU A 38 11.70 -0.67 4.33
CA GLU A 38 12.60 -1.50 3.50
C GLU A 38 12.06 -2.90 3.18
N PRO A 39 11.53 -3.69 4.11
CA PRO A 39 10.96 -4.98 3.75
C PRO A 39 9.78 -4.87 2.78
N LEU A 40 8.95 -3.84 2.95
CA LEU A 40 7.82 -3.62 2.06
C LEU A 40 8.27 -3.12 0.69
N ARG A 41 9.31 -2.28 0.65
CA ARG A 41 9.90 -1.83 -0.61
C ARG A 41 10.53 -3.01 -1.36
N ALA A 42 11.18 -3.91 -0.66
CA ALA A 42 11.75 -5.11 -1.26
C ALA A 42 10.66 -5.99 -1.88
N LEU A 43 9.53 -6.14 -1.21
CA LEU A 43 8.41 -6.90 -1.74
C LEU A 43 7.82 -6.21 -2.98
N ALA A 44 7.67 -4.89 -2.94
CA ALA A 44 7.19 -4.13 -4.09
C ALA A 44 8.14 -4.27 -5.28
N SER A 45 9.45 -4.21 -5.04
CA SER A 45 10.45 -4.37 -6.08
C SER A 45 10.44 -5.77 -6.67
N ALA A 46 10.27 -6.79 -5.83
CA ALA A 46 10.17 -8.17 -6.29
C ALA A 46 8.91 -8.37 -7.15
N THR A 47 7.83 -7.70 -6.77
CA THR A 47 6.59 -7.74 -7.55
C THR A 47 6.80 -7.11 -8.93
N ASP A 48 7.42 -5.93 -8.98
CA ASP A 48 7.73 -5.29 -10.25
C ASP A 48 8.60 -6.19 -11.13
N ALA A 49 9.61 -6.82 -10.56
CA ALA A 49 10.51 -7.71 -11.29
C ALA A 49 9.77 -8.93 -11.84
N ALA A 50 8.84 -9.49 -11.08
CA ALA A 50 8.06 -10.65 -11.50
C ALA A 50 7.12 -10.30 -12.65
N LEU A 51 6.60 -9.08 -12.68
CA LEU A 51 5.60 -8.66 -13.66
C LEU A 51 6.19 -8.08 -14.94
N GLU A 52 7.45 -7.66 -14.91
CA GLU A 52 8.09 -7.06 -16.07
C GLU A 52 8.10 -7.96 -17.31
N PRO A 53 8.40 -9.27 -17.20
CA PRO A 53 8.35 -10.16 -18.36
C PRO A 53 6.95 -10.29 -18.97
N LEU A 54 5.90 -9.94 -18.23
CA LEU A 54 4.52 -9.98 -18.73
C LEU A 54 4.10 -8.70 -19.43
N GLY A 55 5.03 -7.74 -19.57
CA GLY A 55 4.73 -6.48 -20.23
C GLY A 55 4.21 -5.40 -19.31
N ILE A 56 4.28 -5.62 -18.00
CA ILE A 56 3.85 -4.62 -17.02
C ILE A 56 5.09 -3.84 -16.58
N PRO A 57 5.17 -2.54 -16.92
CA PRO A 57 6.36 -1.76 -16.62
C PRO A 57 6.53 -1.53 -15.12
N ARG A 58 7.77 -1.35 -14.70
CA ARG A 58 8.09 -1.03 -13.31
C ARG A 58 7.54 0.34 -12.96
N GLU A 59 7.14 0.48 -11.69
CA GLU A 59 6.77 1.79 -11.16
C GLU A 59 8.01 2.68 -11.11
N SER A 60 7.90 3.88 -11.65
CA SER A 60 9.01 4.82 -11.71
C SER A 60 9.24 5.58 -10.41
N ARG A 61 8.25 5.59 -9.52
CA ARG A 61 8.37 6.30 -8.24
C ARG A 61 8.86 5.37 -7.17
N ALA A 62 9.55 5.95 -6.18
CA ALA A 62 9.92 5.19 -5.00
C ALA A 62 8.65 4.71 -4.29
N TYR A 63 8.64 3.44 -3.91
CA TYR A 63 7.50 2.88 -3.20
C TYR A 63 7.42 3.46 -1.78
N ARG A 64 6.23 3.94 -1.42
CA ARG A 64 5.95 4.46 -0.07
C ARG A 64 4.80 3.68 0.51
N PRO A 65 5.06 2.80 1.47
CA PRO A 65 3.98 2.05 2.10
C PRO A 65 3.03 3.00 2.84
N HIS A 66 1.75 2.88 2.57
CA HIS A 66 0.76 3.75 3.18
C HIS A 66 -0.63 3.14 3.08
N VAL A 67 -1.53 3.62 3.93
CA VAL A 67 -2.94 3.28 3.86
C VAL A 67 -3.70 4.59 3.62
N THR A 68 -4.34 4.70 2.48
CA THR A 68 -5.16 5.88 2.17
C THR A 68 -6.43 5.83 2.99
N LEU A 69 -6.68 6.88 3.75
CA LEU A 69 -7.85 6.98 4.63
C LEU A 69 -8.95 7.82 4.02
N ALA A 70 -8.59 8.84 3.25
CA ALA A 70 -9.57 9.73 2.65
C ALA A 70 -9.00 10.38 1.41
N ARG A 71 -9.85 10.58 0.44
CA ARG A 71 -9.53 11.34 -0.77
C ARG A 71 -10.30 12.65 -0.73
N ILE A 72 -9.62 13.74 -1.08
CA ILE A 72 -10.21 15.07 -1.02
C ILE A 72 -10.43 15.53 -2.45
N ARG A 73 -11.64 16.03 -2.72
CA ARG A 73 -11.98 16.54 -4.05
C ARG A 73 -11.11 17.74 -4.40
N LYS A 74 -10.70 17.84 -5.65
CA LYS A 74 -9.84 18.94 -6.11
C LYS A 74 -10.43 20.31 -5.82
N ASN A 75 -11.74 20.44 -5.90
CA ASN A 75 -12.43 21.71 -5.70
C ASN A 75 -13.01 21.86 -4.30
N ALA A 76 -12.62 21.01 -3.37
CA ALA A 76 -13.06 21.14 -1.99
C ALA A 76 -12.49 22.43 -1.40
N ARG A 77 -13.33 23.14 -0.66
CA ARG A 77 -12.95 24.39 -0.01
C ARG A 77 -12.92 24.21 1.50
N GLU A 78 -12.71 25.30 2.20
CA GLU A 78 -12.76 25.26 3.65
C GLU A 78 -13.90 24.39 4.15
N PRO A 79 -13.70 23.67 5.25
CA PRO A 79 -12.68 23.97 6.29
C PRO A 79 -11.40 23.11 6.25
N LEU A 80 -10.80 22.91 5.10
CA LEU A 80 -9.61 22.04 4.98
C LEU A 80 -8.45 22.50 5.86
N GLY A 81 -8.26 23.82 6.07
CA GLY A 81 -7.20 24.31 6.92
C GLY A 81 -7.33 23.82 8.34
N ASN A 82 -8.56 23.82 8.89
CA ASN A 82 -8.81 23.33 10.24
C ASN A 82 -8.63 21.82 10.33
N LEU A 83 -9.08 21.10 9.31
CA LEU A 83 -8.91 19.66 9.26
C LEU A 83 -7.43 19.27 9.19
N ARG A 84 -6.65 19.99 8.39
CA ARG A 84 -5.22 19.73 8.28
C ARG A 84 -4.52 19.93 9.62
N SER A 85 -4.85 21.01 10.32
CA SER A 85 -4.28 21.28 11.63
C SER A 85 -4.63 20.18 12.63
N ALA A 86 -5.89 19.73 12.63
CA ALA A 86 -6.31 18.66 13.52
C ALA A 86 -5.57 17.36 13.23
N VAL A 87 -5.35 17.04 11.95
CA VAL A 87 -4.60 15.85 11.55
C VAL A 87 -3.15 15.93 12.00
N GLU A 88 -2.52 17.10 11.84
CA GLU A 88 -1.12 17.28 12.23
C GLU A 88 -0.92 17.11 13.73
N GLN A 89 -1.93 17.41 14.52
CA GLN A 89 -1.88 17.29 15.97
C GLN A 89 -2.33 15.93 16.48
N ALA A 90 -2.92 15.10 15.62
CA ALA A 90 -3.42 13.80 16.04
C ALA A 90 -2.26 12.82 16.28
N ASP A 91 -2.33 12.13 17.41
CA ASP A 91 -1.41 11.04 17.70
C ASP A 91 -2.06 9.73 17.28
N PHE A 92 -1.87 9.40 16.01
CA PHE A 92 -2.50 8.22 15.41
C PHE A 92 -1.51 7.07 15.31
N HIS A 93 -1.89 5.93 15.83
CA HIS A 93 -1.15 4.68 15.64
C HIS A 93 -2.10 3.51 15.89
N ALA A 94 -1.77 2.37 15.32
CA ALA A 94 -2.51 1.13 15.51
C ALA A 94 -1.59 0.08 16.10
N ALA A 95 -2.16 -0.95 16.72
CA ALA A 95 -1.37 -2.06 17.22
C ALA A 95 -0.64 -2.73 16.07
N PRO A 96 0.63 -3.14 16.24
CA PRO A 96 1.35 -3.81 15.18
C PRO A 96 0.74 -5.17 14.87
N PHE A 97 0.91 -5.60 13.61
CA PHE A 97 0.49 -6.92 13.19
C PHE A 97 1.52 -7.51 12.23
N VAL A 98 1.44 -8.83 12.04
CA VAL A 98 2.34 -9.51 11.12
C VAL A 98 1.61 -9.73 9.80
N ALA A 99 2.17 -9.18 8.73
CA ALA A 99 1.69 -9.47 7.39
C ALA A 99 2.34 -10.75 6.90
N SER A 100 1.55 -11.81 6.79
CA SER A 100 2.06 -13.13 6.42
C SER A 100 1.66 -13.52 5.01
N SER A 101 1.07 -12.60 4.26
CA SER A 101 0.68 -12.82 2.87
C SER A 101 0.52 -11.50 2.15
N PHE A 102 0.52 -11.57 0.83
CA PHE A 102 0.07 -10.46 0.00
C PHE A 102 -1.02 -10.97 -0.93
N ILE A 103 -1.84 -10.05 -1.44
CA ILE A 103 -3.09 -10.42 -2.09
C ILE A 103 -3.18 -9.73 -3.45
N LEU A 104 -3.63 -10.50 -4.45
CA LEU A 104 -3.99 -9.96 -5.75
C LEU A 104 -5.47 -9.61 -5.72
N TYR A 105 -5.77 -8.34 -5.96
CA TYR A 105 -7.14 -7.85 -6.02
C TYR A 105 -7.52 -7.44 -7.44
N LEU A 106 -8.77 -7.69 -7.80
CA LEU A 106 -9.37 -7.04 -8.95
C LEU A 106 -9.99 -5.73 -8.48
N SER A 107 -9.56 -4.63 -9.08
CA SER A 107 -10.11 -3.32 -8.78
C SER A 107 -11.06 -2.91 -9.89
N ASP A 108 -12.32 -2.67 -9.54
CA ASP A 108 -13.35 -2.29 -10.50
C ASP A 108 -14.23 -1.22 -9.89
N SER A 109 -14.05 0.02 -10.35
CA SER A 109 -14.87 1.18 -9.93
C SER A 109 -14.99 1.32 -8.42
N GLY A 110 -13.87 1.18 -7.72
CA GLY A 110 -13.82 1.31 -6.28
C GLY A 110 -14.16 0.06 -5.51
N THR A 111 -14.53 -1.02 -6.18
CA THR A 111 -14.78 -2.32 -5.56
C THR A 111 -13.56 -3.21 -5.75
N TYR A 112 -13.13 -3.85 -4.66
CA TYR A 112 -11.98 -4.74 -4.68
C TYR A 112 -12.43 -6.16 -4.42
N THR A 113 -12.05 -7.07 -5.33
CA THR A 113 -12.35 -8.50 -5.18
C THR A 113 -11.06 -9.26 -5.03
N LYS A 114 -10.94 -10.05 -3.97
CA LYS A 114 -9.77 -10.89 -3.75
C LYS A 114 -9.75 -12.00 -4.78
N LEU A 115 -8.67 -12.06 -5.55
CA LEU A 115 -8.48 -13.11 -6.55
C LEU A 115 -7.57 -14.23 -6.07
N GLU A 116 -6.50 -13.88 -5.34
CA GLU A 116 -5.52 -14.88 -4.89
C GLU A 116 -4.74 -14.33 -3.71
N GLU A 117 -4.27 -15.22 -2.86
CA GLU A 117 -3.45 -14.87 -1.70
C GLU A 117 -2.13 -15.66 -1.78
N TYR A 118 -1.02 -14.96 -1.53
CA TYR A 118 0.32 -15.52 -1.64
C TYR A 118 1.03 -15.41 -0.30
N PRO A 119 1.51 -16.54 0.26
CA PRO A 119 2.13 -16.49 1.57
C PRO A 119 3.50 -15.83 1.56
N LEU A 120 3.81 -15.17 2.68
CA LEU A 120 5.15 -14.70 3.00
C LEU A 120 5.66 -15.58 4.13
N THR A 121 6.80 -16.21 3.91
CA THR A 121 7.39 -17.11 4.90
C THR A 121 8.80 -16.69 5.24
N ALA A 122 9.13 -16.84 6.49
CA ALA A 122 10.46 -16.45 7.00
C ALA A 122 11.55 -17.30 6.38
#